data_3f50cbfe9770c6d60c2a656594240cff
#
_entry.id   3f50cbfe9770c6d60c2a656594240cff
#
_cell.length_a   1.000
_cell.length_b   1.000
_cell.length_c   1.000
_cell.angle_alpha   90.00
_cell.angle_beta   90.00
_cell.angle_gamma   90.00
#
_symmetry.space_group_name_H-M   'P 1'
#
loop_
_entity.id
_entity.type
_entity.pdbx_description
1 polymer ?
#
loop_
_entity_poly.entity_id
_entity_poly.type
_entity_poly.pdbx_seq_one_letter_code
_entity_poly.pdbx_strand_id
1 'polypeptide(L)'
;MTTINTDQDYQNRVKHFTALKSKYQATQYQDSSPSSPLYFILRKADLGIELTDLESIYLQKEQLSTTFKFIQQEQQHRSKERISLGVEFTKLKSKYKTESYNTSWTNSDLYFILCKIESGDFLTEKEFNWLVLHGFKATTSIAIKRQNFTALKSKYQATQYQDSSPSSPLYPILKKIDSSERLNETEYKWLLDKQLSETLGFVKQQEATRREYFSQLKEKYQATKYQSKSLSSPLYTILKKLEAEENLIDPEINWLKEQELIETISIADEKEKTREFVALKIKYQATEYEDLSPKSHLYKVLKNIDLGNVLAEQDVNFLKKRKLVETIKLANDKYLNHLKYKNESLTDLEIEWLKNNEREDIIILVQERLFSGLKLKYAVFDDEYKSPSSPLYSILQKLEQGEKIEPKDVGWLQENHLFYNRIWTKYHCIEADFYQQEFKRTGDRWNLANASSHLRKADQSELALQLTNNLPLDTISDNKLKSALFTTRGGAFRDIDKLGDAEICARQAMKFQPDSHHPYTLMGAICYQQGKYLEGDNWFREAIKRGANPRDTDSEIKSVLKKTKDEKQCQELVNYLLKKDLYRYAWAKAYLKKQ
;
A
#
# COMPACT_ATOMS: atom_id res chain seq x y z
N MET A 1 -87.66 -22.78 -1.25
CA MET A 1 -86.67 -23.07 -0.18
C MET A 1 -86.20 -21.82 0.58
N THR A 2 -86.98 -20.76 0.73
CA THR A 2 -86.61 -19.47 1.33
C THR A 2 -87.30 -19.15 2.64
N THR A 3 -88.18 -19.99 3.10
CA THR A 3 -88.99 -19.78 4.37
C THR A 3 -88.41 -20.49 5.61
N ILE A 4 -87.51 -21.49 5.43
CA ILE A 4 -86.96 -22.25 6.58
C ILE A 4 -85.78 -21.52 7.25
N ASN A 5 -85.08 -20.61 6.52
CA ASN A 5 -83.90 -19.90 7.04
C ASN A 5 -84.25 -18.70 7.97
N THR A 6 -85.46 -18.15 7.85
CA THR A 6 -85.93 -17.01 8.66
C THR A 6 -86.36 -17.38 10.05
N ASP A 7 -86.92 -18.56 10.23
CA ASP A 7 -87.35 -19.01 11.55
C ASP A 7 -86.17 -19.43 12.45
N GLN A 8 -85.17 -20.09 11.92
CA GLN A 8 -83.95 -20.48 12.63
C GLN A 8 -83.16 -19.24 13.07
N ASP A 9 -83.07 -18.24 12.21
CA ASP A 9 -82.36 -16.98 12.55
C ASP A 9 -83.12 -16.18 13.62
N TYR A 10 -84.43 -16.14 13.56
CA TYR A 10 -85.27 -15.55 14.59
C TYR A 10 -85.08 -16.26 15.93
N GLN A 11 -85.14 -17.59 16.02
CA GLN A 11 -84.92 -18.37 17.23
C GLN A 11 -83.51 -18.18 17.82
N ASN A 12 -82.48 -18.06 16.95
CA ASN A 12 -81.14 -17.76 17.39
C ASN A 12 -81.03 -16.37 18.04
N ARG A 13 -81.71 -15.37 17.47
CA ARG A 13 -81.72 -14.00 18.02
C ARG A 13 -82.50 -13.94 19.35
N VAL A 14 -83.58 -14.72 19.52
CA VAL A 14 -84.34 -14.89 20.81
C VAL A 14 -83.42 -15.49 21.88
N LYS A 15 -82.67 -16.55 21.55
CA LYS A 15 -81.69 -17.15 22.48
C LYS A 15 -80.58 -16.16 22.85
N HIS A 16 -80.07 -15.46 21.88
CA HIS A 16 -79.06 -14.42 22.12
C HIS A 16 -79.56 -13.27 22.99
N PHE A 17 -80.80 -12.81 22.76
CA PHE A 17 -81.42 -11.79 23.59
C PHE A 17 -81.62 -12.27 25.04
N THR A 18 -82.04 -13.51 25.24
CA THR A 18 -82.22 -14.13 26.59
C THR A 18 -80.86 -14.16 27.33
N ALA A 19 -79.80 -14.55 26.61
CA ALA A 19 -78.41 -14.52 27.15
C ALA A 19 -77.98 -13.10 27.54
N LEU A 20 -78.25 -12.12 26.71
CA LEU A 20 -77.96 -10.70 27.00
C LEU A 20 -78.76 -10.17 28.18
N LYS A 21 -80.08 -10.52 28.30
CA LYS A 21 -80.88 -10.15 29.47
C LYS A 21 -80.28 -10.69 30.74
N SER A 22 -79.86 -11.97 30.73
CA SER A 22 -79.21 -12.57 31.90
C SER A 22 -77.89 -11.88 32.23
N LYS A 23 -77.00 -11.66 31.21
CA LYS A 23 -75.69 -10.99 31.36
C LYS A 23 -75.84 -9.60 31.97
N TYR A 24 -76.78 -8.79 31.47
CA TYR A 24 -76.97 -7.41 31.85
C TYR A 24 -78.05 -7.19 32.92
N GLN A 25 -78.45 -8.25 33.64
CA GLN A 25 -79.42 -8.20 34.74
C GLN A 25 -80.77 -7.58 34.33
N ALA A 26 -81.27 -7.88 33.14
CA ALA A 26 -82.50 -7.36 32.55
C ALA A 26 -83.61 -8.47 32.48
N THR A 27 -83.55 -9.51 33.31
CA THR A 27 -84.41 -10.66 33.24
C THR A 27 -85.86 -10.34 33.60
N GLN A 28 -86.12 -9.25 34.31
CA GLN A 28 -87.45 -8.76 34.64
C GLN A 28 -88.20 -8.16 33.43
N TYR A 29 -87.54 -7.86 32.37
CA TYR A 29 -88.16 -7.33 31.16
C TYR A 29 -88.86 -8.46 30.40
N GLN A 30 -90.18 -8.33 30.28
CA GLN A 30 -91.03 -9.45 29.83
C GLN A 30 -90.96 -9.69 28.31
N ASP A 31 -90.78 -8.64 27.49
CA ASP A 31 -90.70 -8.83 26.06
C ASP A 31 -89.40 -9.59 25.69
N SER A 32 -89.59 -10.67 24.93
CA SER A 32 -88.47 -11.50 24.45
C SER A 32 -88.28 -11.42 22.90
N SER A 33 -88.97 -10.48 22.25
CA SER A 33 -88.86 -10.27 20.81
C SER A 33 -87.49 -9.70 20.42
N PRO A 34 -86.80 -10.27 19.44
CA PRO A 34 -85.53 -9.67 18.89
C PRO A 34 -85.75 -8.32 18.22
N SER A 35 -86.94 -7.85 18.05
CA SER A 35 -87.28 -6.49 17.58
C SER A 35 -87.48 -5.48 18.73
N SER A 36 -87.36 -5.92 19.95
CA SER A 36 -87.46 -5.06 21.14
C SER A 36 -86.33 -4.03 21.18
N PRO A 37 -86.62 -2.77 21.54
CA PRO A 37 -85.54 -1.77 21.72
C PRO A 37 -84.51 -2.22 22.74
N LEU A 38 -84.88 -2.95 23.78
CA LEU A 38 -83.92 -3.46 24.76
C LEU A 38 -82.90 -4.42 24.13
N TYR A 39 -83.31 -5.27 23.18
CA TYR A 39 -82.37 -6.15 22.50
C TYR A 39 -81.26 -5.39 21.81
N PHE A 40 -81.58 -4.33 21.09
CA PHE A 40 -80.59 -3.49 20.40
C PHE A 40 -79.72 -2.76 21.39
N ILE A 41 -80.23 -2.26 22.51
CA ILE A 41 -79.49 -1.60 23.58
C ILE A 41 -78.47 -2.58 24.22
N LEU A 42 -78.95 -3.79 24.64
CA LEU A 42 -78.03 -4.77 25.23
C LEU A 42 -76.96 -5.29 24.25
N ARG A 43 -77.32 -5.49 22.99
CA ARG A 43 -76.38 -5.86 21.95
C ARG A 43 -75.34 -4.78 21.71
N LYS A 44 -75.75 -3.52 21.73
CA LYS A 44 -74.84 -2.37 21.62
C LYS A 44 -73.89 -2.31 22.81
N ALA A 45 -74.43 -2.52 24.04
CA ALA A 45 -73.59 -2.56 25.23
C ALA A 45 -72.61 -3.74 25.19
N ASP A 46 -73.06 -4.91 24.70
CA ASP A 46 -72.21 -6.10 24.56
C ASP A 46 -71.06 -5.89 23.56
N LEU A 47 -71.31 -5.17 22.51
CA LEU A 47 -70.28 -4.72 21.54
C LEU A 47 -69.38 -3.60 22.08
N GLY A 48 -69.60 -3.09 23.28
CA GLY A 48 -68.86 -2.06 23.92
C GLY A 48 -69.11 -0.66 23.34
N ILE A 49 -70.22 -0.47 22.67
CA ILE A 49 -70.65 0.81 22.09
C ILE A 49 -71.39 1.60 23.19
N GLU A 50 -71.09 2.85 23.37
CA GLU A 50 -71.72 3.75 24.33
C GLU A 50 -73.22 3.91 24.04
N LEU A 51 -74.00 3.97 25.10
CA LEU A 51 -75.41 4.26 24.97
C LEU A 51 -75.63 5.75 24.69
N THR A 52 -76.62 6.01 23.86
CA THR A 52 -77.07 7.39 23.63
C THR A 52 -77.97 7.83 24.81
N ASP A 53 -78.17 9.13 24.94
CA ASP A 53 -79.06 9.68 25.99
C ASP A 53 -80.47 9.09 25.90
N LEU A 54 -80.97 8.93 24.67
CA LEU A 54 -82.33 8.29 24.46
C LEU A 54 -82.38 6.88 24.91
N GLU A 55 -81.36 6.06 24.69
CA GLU A 55 -81.25 4.66 25.14
C GLU A 55 -81.14 4.61 26.68
N SER A 56 -80.44 5.54 27.27
CA SER A 56 -80.29 5.71 28.70
C SER A 56 -81.60 6.07 29.34
N ILE A 57 -82.39 6.99 28.78
CA ILE A 57 -83.71 7.40 29.19
C ILE A 57 -84.69 6.23 29.03
N TYR A 58 -84.57 5.45 27.94
CA TYR A 58 -85.40 4.25 27.74
C TYR A 58 -85.19 3.24 28.87
N LEU A 59 -84.00 2.90 29.27
CA LEU A 59 -83.70 1.96 30.37
C LEU A 59 -84.23 2.45 31.70
N GLN A 60 -84.21 3.76 31.95
CA GLN A 60 -84.78 4.34 33.17
C GLN A 60 -86.32 4.28 33.16
N LYS A 61 -86.95 4.59 32.03
CA LYS A 61 -88.38 4.56 31.85
C LYS A 61 -88.97 3.14 32.01
N GLU A 62 -88.25 2.13 31.51
CA GLU A 62 -88.63 0.73 31.64
C GLU A 62 -88.25 0.11 33.02
N GLN A 63 -87.84 0.95 33.97
CA GLN A 63 -87.43 0.59 35.34
C GLN A 63 -86.25 -0.41 35.40
N LEU A 64 -85.35 -0.37 34.37
CA LEU A 64 -84.20 -1.19 34.26
C LEU A 64 -82.93 -0.46 34.83
N SER A 65 -83.06 0.13 35.98
CA SER A 65 -82.01 0.90 36.63
C SER A 65 -80.75 0.11 37.01
N THR A 66 -80.91 -1.19 37.34
CA THR A 66 -79.86 -2.14 37.64
C THR A 66 -79.07 -2.48 36.36
N THR A 67 -79.78 -2.73 35.27
CA THR A 67 -79.17 -2.95 33.92
C THR A 67 -78.38 -1.74 33.48
N PHE A 68 -78.92 -0.54 33.64
CA PHE A 68 -78.26 0.70 33.30
C PHE A 68 -76.92 0.92 34.07
N LYS A 69 -76.99 0.70 35.42
CA LYS A 69 -75.79 0.79 36.27
C LYS A 69 -74.75 -0.24 35.88
N PHE A 70 -75.15 -1.47 35.57
CA PHE A 70 -74.23 -2.51 35.14
C PHE A 70 -73.55 -2.19 33.83
N ILE A 71 -74.28 -1.70 32.84
CA ILE A 71 -73.72 -1.26 31.57
C ILE A 71 -72.72 -0.10 31.77
N GLN A 72 -73.08 0.89 32.62
CA GLN A 72 -72.15 2.00 32.92
C GLN A 72 -70.88 1.52 33.62
N GLN A 73 -70.97 0.57 34.56
CA GLN A 73 -69.81 -0.01 35.25
C GLN A 73 -68.93 -0.77 34.29
N GLU A 74 -69.49 -1.57 33.40
CA GLU A 74 -68.74 -2.28 32.35
C GLU A 74 -68.06 -1.32 31.38
N GLN A 75 -68.76 -0.27 30.97
CA GLN A 75 -68.20 0.74 30.11
C GLN A 75 -67.04 1.51 30.77
N GLN A 76 -67.21 1.85 32.06
CA GLN A 76 -66.10 2.48 32.81
C GLN A 76 -64.93 1.53 33.02
N HIS A 77 -65.15 0.26 33.26
CA HIS A 77 -64.10 -0.74 33.40
C HIS A 77 -63.33 -0.88 32.09
N ARG A 78 -64.02 -1.06 30.97
CA ARG A 78 -63.41 -1.13 29.62
C ARG A 78 -62.67 0.13 29.23
N SER A 79 -63.17 1.31 29.64
CA SER A 79 -62.51 2.60 29.41
C SER A 79 -61.19 2.71 30.19
N LYS A 80 -61.19 2.27 31.47
CA LYS A 80 -59.97 2.23 32.30
C LYS A 80 -58.94 1.24 31.73
N GLU A 81 -59.36 0.05 31.29
CA GLU A 81 -58.47 -0.90 30.63
C GLU A 81 -57.88 -0.33 29.34
N ARG A 82 -58.69 0.31 28.49
CA ARG A 82 -58.22 0.97 27.28
C ARG A 82 -57.18 2.06 27.55
N ILE A 83 -57.41 2.87 28.60
CA ILE A 83 -56.45 3.90 29.01
C ILE A 83 -55.14 3.25 29.50
N SER A 84 -55.23 2.19 30.32
CA SER A 84 -54.07 1.47 30.82
C SER A 84 -53.24 0.87 29.70
N LEU A 85 -53.87 0.16 28.76
CA LEU A 85 -53.23 -0.43 27.59
C LEU A 85 -52.65 0.64 26.66
N GLY A 86 -53.33 1.79 26.52
CA GLY A 86 -52.83 2.92 25.74
C GLY A 86 -51.56 3.53 26.33
N VAL A 87 -51.45 3.63 27.65
CA VAL A 87 -50.24 4.09 28.35
C VAL A 87 -49.11 3.08 28.18
N GLU A 88 -49.43 1.78 28.30
CA GLU A 88 -48.42 0.72 28.04
C GLU A 88 -47.90 0.75 26.61
N PHE A 89 -48.79 0.86 25.62
CA PHE A 89 -48.40 0.95 24.22
C PHE A 89 -47.51 2.18 23.94
N THR A 90 -47.83 3.32 24.57
CA THR A 90 -46.99 4.53 24.44
C THR A 90 -45.60 4.29 25.02
N LYS A 91 -45.49 3.63 26.17
CA LYS A 91 -44.20 3.23 26.75
C LYS A 91 -43.43 2.27 25.84
N LEU A 92 -44.10 1.28 25.26
CA LEU A 92 -43.48 0.35 24.32
C LEU A 92 -42.98 1.07 23.04
N LYS A 93 -43.79 2.00 22.47
CA LYS A 93 -43.38 2.77 21.32
C LYS A 93 -42.09 3.58 21.57
N SER A 94 -42.02 4.22 22.73
CA SER A 94 -40.81 4.98 23.11
C SER A 94 -39.62 4.05 23.33
N LYS A 95 -39.79 2.96 24.05
CA LYS A 95 -38.74 1.97 24.32
C LYS A 95 -38.16 1.38 23.04
N TYR A 96 -38.99 1.13 22.03
CA TYR A 96 -38.62 0.50 20.78
C TYR A 96 -38.45 1.48 19.58
N LYS A 97 -38.48 2.80 19.86
CA LYS A 97 -38.25 3.88 18.85
C LYS A 97 -39.23 3.82 17.67
N THR A 98 -40.50 3.63 17.98
CA THR A 98 -41.60 3.56 17.00
C THR A 98 -42.61 4.70 17.16
N GLU A 99 -42.24 5.81 17.81
CA GLU A 99 -43.11 6.98 18.05
C GLU A 99 -43.64 7.60 16.76
N SER A 100 -42.93 7.46 15.66
CA SER A 100 -43.36 7.94 14.34
C SER A 100 -44.63 7.25 13.80
N TYR A 101 -44.99 6.09 14.33
CA TYR A 101 -46.23 5.41 13.95
C TYR A 101 -47.42 6.03 14.65
N ASN A 102 -48.20 6.80 13.88
CA ASN A 102 -49.27 7.61 14.40
C ASN A 102 -50.55 6.79 14.67
N THR A 103 -50.47 5.85 15.62
CA THR A 103 -51.64 5.10 16.14
C THR A 103 -51.56 4.97 17.65
N SER A 104 -52.72 5.06 18.31
CA SER A 104 -52.90 4.73 19.73
C SER A 104 -53.72 3.45 19.95
N TRP A 105 -54.10 2.76 18.86
CA TRP A 105 -54.93 1.58 18.93
C TRP A 105 -54.16 0.35 19.39
N THR A 106 -54.55 -0.19 20.51
CA THR A 106 -53.96 -1.40 21.13
C THR A 106 -54.28 -2.71 20.40
N ASN A 107 -55.12 -2.66 19.37
CA ASN A 107 -55.37 -3.78 18.45
C ASN A 107 -54.58 -3.67 17.15
N SER A 108 -53.59 -2.76 17.08
CA SER A 108 -52.71 -2.62 15.91
C SER A 108 -51.65 -3.71 15.87
N ASP A 109 -51.22 -4.09 14.67
CA ASP A 109 -50.10 -5.03 14.46
C ASP A 109 -48.84 -4.60 15.22
N LEU A 110 -48.56 -3.28 15.27
CA LEU A 110 -47.40 -2.77 15.99
C LEU A 110 -47.48 -3.10 17.50
N TYR A 111 -48.65 -2.95 18.14
CA TYR A 111 -48.77 -3.25 19.56
C TYR A 111 -48.47 -4.72 19.86
N PHE A 112 -49.03 -5.64 19.07
CA PHE A 112 -48.78 -7.08 19.23
C PHE A 112 -47.31 -7.44 18.97
N ILE A 113 -46.70 -6.83 17.95
CA ILE A 113 -45.28 -7.03 17.65
C ILE A 113 -44.42 -6.53 18.82
N LEU A 114 -44.71 -5.32 19.35
CA LEU A 114 -43.94 -4.77 20.47
C LEU A 114 -44.10 -5.58 21.76
N CYS A 115 -45.28 -6.11 22.03
CA CYS A 115 -45.52 -7.03 23.15
C CYS A 115 -44.73 -8.32 23.01
N LYS A 116 -44.65 -8.92 21.81
CA LYS A 116 -43.80 -10.09 21.54
C LYS A 116 -42.33 -9.77 21.74
N ILE A 117 -41.86 -8.61 21.26
CA ILE A 117 -40.49 -8.19 21.49
C ILE A 117 -40.23 -8.00 22.99
N GLU A 118 -41.18 -7.46 23.75
CA GLU A 118 -41.04 -7.25 25.20
C GLU A 118 -40.99 -8.56 25.96
N SER A 119 -41.84 -9.54 25.63
CA SER A 119 -41.82 -10.88 26.24
C SER A 119 -40.60 -11.71 25.83
N GLY A 120 -39.93 -11.36 24.76
CA GLY A 120 -38.82 -12.13 24.19
C GLY A 120 -39.27 -13.26 23.26
N ASP A 121 -40.53 -13.24 22.84
CA ASP A 121 -41.10 -14.21 21.92
C ASP A 121 -40.56 -14.03 20.49
N PHE A 122 -40.56 -15.11 19.72
CA PHE A 122 -40.09 -15.07 18.34
C PHE A 122 -41.08 -14.36 17.43
N LEU A 123 -40.60 -13.40 16.66
CA LEU A 123 -41.35 -12.79 15.58
C LEU A 123 -41.38 -13.72 14.37
N THR A 124 -42.51 -13.79 13.70
CA THR A 124 -42.64 -14.45 12.41
C THR A 124 -41.98 -13.61 11.30
N GLU A 125 -41.71 -14.21 10.17
CA GLU A 125 -41.19 -13.52 8.99
C GLU A 125 -42.11 -12.38 8.53
N LYS A 126 -43.42 -12.57 8.62
CA LYS A 126 -44.42 -11.53 8.30
C LYS A 126 -44.30 -10.31 9.22
N GLU A 127 -44.12 -10.54 10.52
CA GLU A 127 -43.94 -9.46 11.50
C GLU A 127 -42.63 -8.71 11.32
N PHE A 128 -41.55 -9.42 10.98
CA PHE A 128 -40.29 -8.77 10.59
C PHE A 128 -40.45 -7.92 9.34
N ASN A 129 -41.05 -8.47 8.30
CA ASN A 129 -41.30 -7.75 7.05
C ASN A 129 -42.20 -6.53 7.29
N TRP A 130 -43.19 -6.63 8.18
CA TRP A 130 -44.02 -5.51 8.56
C TRP A 130 -43.21 -4.37 9.19
N LEU A 131 -42.27 -4.66 10.12
CA LEU A 131 -41.37 -3.66 10.73
C LEU A 131 -40.46 -3.00 9.70
N VAL A 132 -39.94 -3.78 8.77
CA VAL A 132 -39.06 -3.28 7.70
C VAL A 132 -39.80 -2.35 6.73
N LEU A 133 -41.02 -2.75 6.30
CA LEU A 133 -41.89 -1.98 5.40
C LEU A 133 -42.27 -0.62 5.99
N HIS A 134 -42.49 -0.57 7.32
CA HIS A 134 -42.82 0.67 8.03
C HIS A 134 -41.58 1.47 8.47
N GLY A 135 -40.36 1.08 8.04
CA GLY A 135 -39.13 1.81 8.30
C GLY A 135 -38.53 1.68 9.69
N PHE A 136 -38.99 0.74 10.53
CA PHE A 136 -38.54 0.53 11.91
C PHE A 136 -37.26 -0.29 12.02
N LYS A 137 -36.20 0.14 11.31
CA LYS A 137 -34.89 -0.57 11.30
C LYS A 137 -34.29 -0.77 12.69
N ALA A 138 -34.40 0.24 13.56
CA ALA A 138 -33.90 0.13 14.94
C ALA A 138 -34.63 -0.91 15.75
N THR A 139 -35.95 -0.95 15.66
CA THR A 139 -36.83 -1.95 16.33
C THR A 139 -36.53 -3.35 15.83
N THR A 140 -36.40 -3.51 14.51
CA THR A 140 -36.02 -4.78 13.88
C THR A 140 -34.67 -5.29 14.41
N SER A 141 -33.66 -4.41 14.50
CA SER A 141 -32.36 -4.77 15.07
C SER A 141 -32.46 -5.20 16.56
N ILE A 142 -33.28 -4.51 17.36
CA ILE A 142 -33.48 -4.87 18.77
C ILE A 142 -34.18 -6.21 18.86
N ALA A 143 -35.21 -6.46 18.05
CA ALA A 143 -35.96 -7.72 18.01
C ALA A 143 -35.02 -8.89 17.69
N ILE A 144 -34.20 -8.79 16.65
CA ILE A 144 -33.20 -9.81 16.27
C ILE A 144 -32.23 -10.09 17.43
N LYS A 145 -31.71 -9.03 18.05
CA LYS A 145 -30.77 -9.19 19.18
C LYS A 145 -31.43 -9.87 20.38
N ARG A 146 -32.68 -9.55 20.69
CA ARG A 146 -33.42 -10.21 21.77
C ARG A 146 -33.68 -11.69 21.49
N GLN A 147 -34.14 -12.02 20.29
CA GLN A 147 -34.35 -13.42 19.88
C GLN A 147 -33.04 -14.22 19.93
N ASN A 148 -31.94 -13.67 19.39
CA ASN A 148 -30.62 -14.30 19.48
C ASN A 148 -30.21 -14.50 20.94
N PHE A 149 -30.44 -13.51 21.79
CA PHE A 149 -30.13 -13.64 23.22
C PHE A 149 -30.96 -14.72 23.91
N THR A 150 -32.25 -14.78 23.65
CA THR A 150 -33.14 -15.82 24.18
C THR A 150 -32.71 -17.22 23.72
N ALA A 151 -32.37 -17.36 22.43
CA ALA A 151 -31.83 -18.61 21.89
C ALA A 151 -30.49 -19.02 22.56
N LEU A 152 -29.59 -18.07 22.75
CA LEU A 152 -28.32 -18.32 23.45
C LEU A 152 -28.50 -18.67 24.91
N LYS A 153 -29.43 -18.01 25.63
CA LYS A 153 -29.80 -18.38 27.02
C LYS A 153 -30.30 -19.81 27.11
N SER A 154 -31.16 -20.22 26.19
CA SER A 154 -31.64 -21.60 26.13
C SER A 154 -30.53 -22.58 25.81
N LYS A 155 -29.72 -22.29 24.78
CA LYS A 155 -28.59 -23.13 24.33
C LYS A 155 -27.56 -23.38 25.44
N TYR A 156 -27.24 -22.35 26.22
CA TYR A 156 -26.22 -22.41 27.28
C TYR A 156 -26.80 -22.50 28.69
N GLN A 157 -28.08 -22.88 28.80
CA GLN A 157 -28.79 -23.10 30.06
C GLN A 157 -28.69 -21.93 31.05
N ALA A 158 -28.83 -20.72 30.53
CA ALA A 158 -28.78 -19.47 31.29
C ALA A 158 -30.18 -18.85 31.47
N THR A 159 -31.27 -19.65 31.36
CA THR A 159 -32.65 -19.18 31.38
C THR A 159 -33.08 -18.63 32.74
N GLN A 160 -32.44 -19.06 33.83
CA GLN A 160 -32.65 -18.52 35.17
C GLN A 160 -32.26 -17.04 35.33
N TYR A 161 -31.44 -16.51 34.43
CA TYR A 161 -31.12 -15.09 34.43
C TYR A 161 -32.24 -14.29 33.78
N GLN A 162 -32.92 -13.47 34.59
CA GLN A 162 -34.20 -12.86 34.19
C GLN A 162 -34.07 -11.74 33.15
N ASP A 163 -32.96 -10.97 33.18
CA ASP A 163 -32.80 -9.89 32.21
C ASP A 163 -32.67 -10.46 30.79
N SER A 164 -33.56 -10.01 29.91
CA SER A 164 -33.61 -10.38 28.48
C SER A 164 -33.20 -9.20 27.57
N SER A 165 -32.69 -8.12 28.16
CA SER A 165 -32.22 -6.96 27.39
C SER A 165 -30.96 -7.29 26.60
N PRO A 166 -30.86 -6.89 25.31
CA PRO A 166 -29.62 -7.00 24.55
C PRO A 166 -28.44 -6.17 25.12
N SER A 167 -28.70 -5.26 26.06
CA SER A 167 -27.69 -4.53 26.81
C SER A 167 -27.17 -5.26 28.05
N SER A 168 -27.73 -6.41 28.36
CA SER A 168 -27.30 -7.25 29.48
C SER A 168 -25.85 -7.70 29.33
N PRO A 169 -25.03 -7.67 30.40
CA PRO A 169 -23.66 -8.21 30.37
C PRO A 169 -23.61 -9.68 29.96
N LEU A 170 -24.66 -10.45 30.18
CA LEU A 170 -24.73 -11.87 29.78
C LEU A 170 -24.72 -12.07 28.26
N TYR A 171 -25.34 -11.16 27.51
CA TYR A 171 -25.44 -11.32 26.04
C TYR A 171 -24.09 -11.39 25.31
N PRO A 172 -23.14 -10.43 25.51
CA PRO A 172 -21.84 -10.55 24.92
C PRO A 172 -21.04 -11.77 25.42
N ILE A 173 -21.23 -12.19 26.67
CA ILE A 173 -20.57 -13.38 27.21
C ILE A 173 -21.08 -14.64 26.48
N LEU A 174 -22.40 -14.82 26.33
CA LEU A 174 -22.96 -15.96 25.61
C LEU A 174 -22.57 -15.96 24.14
N LYS A 175 -22.44 -14.77 23.49
CA LYS A 175 -21.92 -14.66 22.13
C LYS A 175 -20.49 -15.17 22.03
N LYS A 176 -19.64 -14.81 22.98
CA LYS A 176 -18.25 -15.31 23.03
C LYS A 176 -18.22 -16.83 23.19
N ILE A 177 -19.05 -17.36 24.06
CA ILE A 177 -19.17 -18.83 24.23
C ILE A 177 -19.61 -19.48 22.91
N ASP A 178 -20.57 -18.89 22.23
CA ASP A 178 -21.12 -19.40 20.97
C ASP A 178 -20.10 -19.36 19.82
N SER A 179 -19.34 -18.25 19.71
CA SER A 179 -18.24 -18.11 18.75
C SER A 179 -16.97 -18.86 19.17
N SER A 180 -17.05 -19.61 20.26
CA SER A 180 -15.88 -20.29 20.82
C SER A 180 -14.71 -19.34 21.15
N GLU A 181 -14.98 -18.10 21.49
CA GLU A 181 -14.01 -17.16 22.02
C GLU A 181 -13.71 -17.42 23.50
N ARG A 182 -12.53 -17.00 23.94
CA ARG A 182 -12.14 -17.14 25.34
C ARG A 182 -12.77 -16.04 26.19
N LEU A 183 -13.35 -16.43 27.32
CA LEU A 183 -13.77 -15.47 28.35
C LEU A 183 -12.56 -14.91 29.10
N ASN A 184 -12.60 -13.62 29.42
CA ASN A 184 -11.63 -13.03 30.34
C ASN A 184 -12.00 -13.32 31.80
N GLU A 185 -11.10 -13.01 32.73
CA GLU A 185 -11.29 -13.29 34.16
C GLU A 185 -12.53 -12.57 34.74
N THR A 186 -12.81 -11.36 34.29
CA THR A 186 -13.97 -10.58 34.75
C THR A 186 -15.27 -11.19 34.26
N GLU A 187 -15.35 -11.66 33.03
CA GLU A 187 -16.50 -12.35 32.46
C GLU A 187 -16.74 -13.71 33.15
N TYR A 188 -15.68 -14.45 33.40
CA TYR A 188 -15.75 -15.72 34.11
C TYR A 188 -16.23 -15.52 35.56
N LYS A 189 -15.67 -14.54 36.29
CA LYS A 189 -16.09 -14.17 37.64
C LYS A 189 -17.54 -13.69 37.67
N TRP A 190 -17.95 -12.92 36.66
CA TRP A 190 -19.35 -12.47 36.55
C TRP A 190 -20.34 -13.62 36.44
N LEU A 191 -20.04 -14.68 35.64
CA LEU A 191 -20.86 -15.89 35.56
C LEU A 191 -20.94 -16.63 36.91
N LEU A 192 -19.84 -16.67 37.65
CA LEU A 192 -19.81 -17.24 39.01
C LEU A 192 -20.70 -16.46 39.99
N ASP A 193 -20.55 -15.13 40.01
CA ASP A 193 -21.31 -14.24 40.88
C ASP A 193 -22.82 -14.31 40.59
N LYS A 194 -23.20 -14.58 39.36
CA LYS A 194 -24.61 -14.79 38.95
C LYS A 194 -25.10 -16.24 39.08
N GLN A 195 -24.25 -17.11 39.63
CA GLN A 195 -24.58 -18.54 39.89
C GLN A 195 -25.01 -19.30 38.63
N LEU A 196 -24.47 -18.95 37.46
CA LEU A 196 -24.76 -19.61 36.18
C LEU A 196 -23.89 -20.86 36.01
N SER A 197 -24.03 -21.83 36.90
CA SER A 197 -23.22 -23.04 36.99
C SER A 197 -23.25 -23.90 35.74
N GLU A 198 -24.41 -24.05 35.12
CA GLU A 198 -24.56 -24.82 33.86
C GLU A 198 -23.81 -24.15 32.71
N THR A 199 -23.99 -22.84 32.56
CA THR A 199 -23.24 -22.05 31.55
C THR A 199 -21.73 -22.17 31.76
N LEU A 200 -21.24 -22.13 33.01
CA LEU A 200 -19.84 -22.37 33.34
C LEU A 200 -19.40 -23.80 33.00
N GLY A 201 -20.28 -24.79 33.11
CA GLY A 201 -20.06 -26.16 32.66
C GLY A 201 -19.67 -26.21 31.18
N PHE A 202 -20.45 -25.54 30.34
CA PHE A 202 -20.14 -25.43 28.89
C PHE A 202 -18.79 -24.75 28.63
N VAL A 203 -18.48 -23.68 29.34
CA VAL A 203 -17.17 -22.99 29.22
C VAL A 203 -16.03 -23.93 29.56
N LYS A 204 -16.10 -24.63 30.68
CA LYS A 204 -15.08 -25.60 31.11
C LYS A 204 -14.92 -26.75 30.11
N GLN A 205 -16.03 -27.28 29.60
CA GLN A 205 -16.01 -28.34 28.58
C GLN A 205 -15.34 -27.84 27.28
N GLN A 206 -15.68 -26.65 26.80
CA GLN A 206 -15.05 -26.08 25.64
C GLN A 206 -13.52 -25.84 25.84
N GLU A 207 -13.13 -25.39 27.05
CA GLU A 207 -11.69 -25.24 27.37
C GLU A 207 -10.99 -26.60 27.43
N ALA A 208 -11.61 -27.63 27.96
CA ALA A 208 -11.05 -28.99 27.98
C ALA A 208 -10.84 -29.50 26.55
N THR A 209 -11.84 -29.39 25.69
CA THR A 209 -11.76 -29.78 24.27
C THR A 209 -10.66 -29.02 23.55
N ARG A 210 -10.51 -27.70 23.81
CA ARG A 210 -9.41 -26.90 23.21
C ARG A 210 -8.03 -27.33 23.71
N ARG A 211 -7.89 -27.69 24.99
CA ARG A 211 -6.62 -28.20 25.56
C ARG A 211 -6.25 -29.54 24.97
N GLU A 212 -7.25 -30.39 24.76
CA GLU A 212 -7.06 -31.68 24.08
C GLU A 212 -6.60 -31.46 22.62
N TYR A 213 -7.31 -30.58 21.89
CA TYR A 213 -6.93 -30.19 20.54
C TYR A 213 -5.51 -29.59 20.49
N PHE A 214 -5.14 -28.73 21.45
CA PHE A 214 -3.78 -28.21 21.55
C PHE A 214 -2.75 -29.32 21.76
N SER A 215 -3.06 -30.32 22.56
CA SER A 215 -2.18 -31.47 22.76
C SER A 215 -2.01 -32.26 21.47
N GLN A 216 -3.09 -32.50 20.73
CA GLN A 216 -3.06 -33.15 19.41
C GLN A 216 -2.23 -32.34 18.41
N LEU A 217 -2.37 -31.02 18.39
CA LEU A 217 -1.55 -30.15 17.55
C LEU A 217 -0.06 -30.23 17.93
N LYS A 218 0.27 -30.25 19.23
CA LYS A 218 1.66 -30.42 19.67
C LYS A 218 2.27 -31.74 19.22
N GLU A 219 1.53 -32.83 19.25
CA GLU A 219 1.95 -34.12 18.74
C GLU A 219 2.14 -34.08 17.23
N LYS A 220 1.14 -33.60 16.50
CA LYS A 220 1.14 -33.49 15.04
C LYS A 220 2.33 -32.67 14.50
N TYR A 221 2.66 -31.57 15.18
CA TYR A 221 3.72 -30.63 14.77
C TYR A 221 5.03 -30.81 15.57
N GLN A 222 5.17 -31.94 16.27
CA GLN A 222 6.37 -32.31 17.05
C GLN A 222 6.82 -31.22 18.06
N ALA A 223 5.86 -30.53 18.68
CA ALA A 223 6.09 -29.47 19.66
C ALA A 223 5.88 -29.94 21.11
N THR A 224 5.99 -31.24 21.40
CA THR A 224 5.73 -31.84 22.71
C THR A 224 6.72 -31.43 23.80
N LYS A 225 7.94 -31.01 23.41
CA LYS A 225 8.95 -30.45 24.33
C LYS A 225 8.46 -29.20 25.06
N TYR A 226 7.54 -28.43 24.48
CA TYR A 226 6.97 -27.25 25.11
C TYR A 226 5.96 -27.62 26.19
N GLN A 227 6.30 -27.38 27.45
CA GLN A 227 5.56 -27.88 28.60
C GLN A 227 4.23 -27.16 28.88
N SER A 228 4.09 -25.88 28.52
CA SER A 228 2.88 -25.13 28.80
C SER A 228 1.65 -25.71 28.11
N LYS A 229 0.56 -25.84 28.87
CA LYS A 229 -0.78 -26.24 28.40
C LYS A 229 -1.71 -25.01 28.25
N SER A 230 -1.16 -23.81 28.40
CA SER A 230 -1.94 -22.58 28.31
C SER A 230 -2.38 -22.30 26.88
N LEU A 231 -3.69 -22.12 26.70
CA LEU A 231 -4.28 -21.71 25.42
C LEU A 231 -3.94 -20.25 25.04
N SER A 232 -3.32 -19.49 25.94
CA SER A 232 -2.78 -18.15 25.65
C SER A 232 -1.31 -18.16 25.26
N SER A 233 -0.70 -19.35 25.18
CA SER A 233 0.70 -19.44 24.74
C SER A 233 0.82 -19.07 23.24
N PRO A 234 1.91 -18.42 22.83
CA PRO A 234 2.18 -18.16 21.42
C PRO A 234 2.14 -19.44 20.58
N LEU A 235 2.60 -20.57 21.15
CA LEU A 235 2.61 -21.85 20.46
C LEU A 235 1.21 -22.27 19.98
N TYR A 236 0.17 -22.09 20.80
CA TYR A 236 -1.19 -22.47 20.39
C TYR A 236 -1.65 -21.71 19.15
N THR A 237 -1.37 -20.42 19.09
CA THR A 237 -1.69 -19.58 17.92
C THR A 237 -0.88 -20.00 16.69
N ILE A 238 0.41 -20.26 16.86
CA ILE A 238 1.30 -20.73 15.79
C ILE A 238 0.83 -22.07 15.22
N LEU A 239 0.54 -23.04 16.08
CA LEU A 239 0.09 -24.36 15.62
C LEU A 239 -1.29 -24.30 14.94
N LYS A 240 -2.19 -23.41 15.39
CA LYS A 240 -3.45 -23.16 14.69
C LYS A 240 -3.24 -22.58 13.29
N LYS A 241 -2.30 -21.67 13.12
CA LYS A 241 -1.94 -21.14 11.80
C LYS A 241 -1.43 -22.24 10.90
N LEU A 242 -0.53 -23.10 11.41
CA LEU A 242 -0.03 -24.26 10.65
C LEU A 242 -1.13 -25.24 10.26
N GLU A 243 -2.14 -25.42 11.11
CA GLU A 243 -3.30 -26.25 10.83
C GLU A 243 -4.22 -25.63 9.78
N ALA A 244 -4.37 -24.29 9.81
CA ALA A 244 -5.12 -23.52 8.83
C ALA A 244 -4.32 -23.28 7.51
N GLU A 245 -3.15 -23.91 7.37
CA GLU A 245 -2.26 -23.75 6.22
C GLU A 245 -1.77 -22.32 5.98
N GLU A 246 -1.74 -21.50 7.02
CA GLU A 246 -1.18 -20.14 6.96
C GLU A 246 0.34 -20.16 7.11
N ASN A 247 1.02 -19.16 6.52
CA ASN A 247 2.46 -19.00 6.67
C ASN A 247 2.79 -18.35 8.02
N LEU A 248 3.90 -18.78 8.61
CA LEU A 248 4.45 -18.14 9.80
C LEU A 248 5.24 -16.89 9.40
N ILE A 249 5.15 -15.86 10.24
CA ILE A 249 5.94 -14.64 10.10
C ILE A 249 7.26 -14.76 10.88
N ASP A 250 8.25 -13.94 10.53
CA ASP A 250 9.58 -13.99 11.16
C ASP A 250 9.58 -13.95 12.69
N PRO A 251 8.76 -13.13 13.38
CA PRO A 251 8.66 -13.17 14.85
C PRO A 251 8.20 -14.52 15.39
N GLU A 252 7.29 -15.22 14.72
CA GLU A 252 6.80 -16.54 15.13
C GLU A 252 7.87 -17.63 14.96
N ILE A 253 8.61 -17.56 13.85
CA ILE A 253 9.74 -18.45 13.56
C ILE A 253 10.86 -18.22 14.59
N ASN A 254 11.18 -16.96 14.92
CA ASN A 254 12.18 -16.63 15.93
C ASN A 254 11.76 -17.10 17.31
N TRP A 255 10.48 -16.93 17.67
CA TRP A 255 9.95 -17.46 18.93
C TRP A 255 10.09 -18.99 19.01
N LEU A 256 9.78 -19.75 17.91
CA LEU A 256 9.96 -21.19 17.85
C LEU A 256 11.45 -21.58 18.04
N LYS A 257 12.38 -20.81 17.47
CA LYS A 257 13.83 -21.01 17.64
C LYS A 257 14.26 -20.84 19.10
N GLU A 258 13.78 -19.77 19.76
CA GLU A 258 14.03 -19.50 21.17
C GLU A 258 13.49 -20.61 22.08
N GLN A 259 12.40 -21.28 21.68
CA GLN A 259 11.84 -22.43 22.40
C GLN A 259 12.46 -23.79 21.97
N GLU A 260 13.49 -23.79 21.13
CA GLU A 260 14.17 -24.98 20.60
C GLU A 260 13.23 -25.97 19.89
N LEU A 261 12.17 -25.46 19.25
CA LEU A 261 11.17 -26.26 18.52
C LEU A 261 11.55 -26.42 17.03
N ILE A 262 12.74 -26.96 16.79
CA ILE A 262 13.35 -27.04 15.45
C ILE A 262 12.53 -27.96 14.54
N GLU A 263 12.00 -29.06 15.06
CA GLU A 263 11.17 -29.98 14.30
C GLU A 263 9.88 -29.32 13.81
N THR A 264 9.25 -28.48 14.65
CA THR A 264 8.07 -27.70 14.28
C THR A 264 8.37 -26.69 13.16
N ILE A 265 9.55 -26.06 13.22
CA ILE A 265 10.01 -25.13 12.15
C ILE A 265 10.22 -25.90 10.84
N SER A 266 10.84 -27.08 10.91
CA SER A 266 11.07 -27.93 9.72
C SER A 266 9.76 -28.35 9.05
N ILE A 267 8.74 -28.72 9.85
CA ILE A 267 7.41 -29.07 9.33
C ILE A 267 6.72 -27.83 8.72
N ALA A 268 6.86 -26.67 9.33
CA ALA A 268 6.30 -25.40 8.81
C ALA A 268 6.93 -25.05 7.45
N ASP A 269 8.26 -25.10 7.35
CA ASP A 269 9.03 -24.86 6.11
C ASP A 269 8.67 -25.87 5.00
N GLU A 270 8.53 -27.15 5.35
CA GLU A 270 8.14 -28.17 4.38
C GLU A 270 6.71 -27.94 3.86
N LYS A 271 5.78 -27.56 4.73
CA LYS A 271 4.41 -27.21 4.33
C LYS A 271 4.38 -25.98 3.42
N GLU A 272 5.14 -24.94 3.75
CA GLU A 272 5.24 -23.72 2.94
C GLU A 272 5.80 -24.04 1.55
N LYS A 273 6.91 -24.77 1.47
CA LYS A 273 7.51 -25.22 0.20
C LYS A 273 6.58 -26.11 -0.60
N THR A 274 5.79 -26.94 0.06
CA THR A 274 4.79 -27.80 -0.62
C THR A 274 3.70 -26.94 -1.26
N ARG A 275 3.18 -25.93 -0.56
CA ARG A 275 2.20 -24.98 -1.13
C ARG A 275 2.78 -24.17 -2.27
N GLU A 276 4.00 -23.66 -2.09
CA GLU A 276 4.73 -22.97 -3.16
C GLU A 276 4.87 -23.87 -4.39
N PHE A 277 5.23 -25.15 -4.18
CA PHE A 277 5.36 -26.11 -5.28
C PHE A 277 4.03 -26.34 -6.00
N VAL A 278 2.94 -26.51 -5.29
CA VAL A 278 1.60 -26.64 -5.89
C VAL A 278 1.25 -25.39 -6.71
N ALA A 279 1.50 -24.22 -6.17
CA ALA A 279 1.27 -22.97 -6.88
C ALA A 279 2.13 -22.85 -8.16
N LEU A 280 3.41 -23.23 -8.08
CA LEU A 280 4.30 -23.26 -9.23
C LEU A 280 3.86 -24.28 -10.28
N LYS A 281 3.41 -25.48 -9.86
CA LYS A 281 2.86 -26.49 -10.80
C LYS A 281 1.64 -25.95 -11.56
N ILE A 282 0.74 -25.27 -10.89
CA ILE A 282 -0.42 -24.62 -11.53
C ILE A 282 0.05 -23.53 -12.50
N LYS A 283 0.93 -22.65 -12.03
CA LYS A 283 1.46 -21.53 -12.81
C LYS A 283 2.14 -21.95 -14.10
N TYR A 284 2.91 -23.04 -14.04
CA TYR A 284 3.72 -23.55 -15.16
C TYR A 284 3.13 -24.80 -15.82
N GLN A 285 1.85 -25.08 -15.58
CA GLN A 285 1.09 -26.18 -16.19
C GLN A 285 1.77 -27.55 -16.04
N ALA A 286 2.32 -27.82 -14.85
CA ALA A 286 2.99 -29.06 -14.49
C ALA A 286 2.16 -29.94 -13.54
N THR A 287 0.82 -29.80 -13.55
CA THR A 287 -0.08 -30.48 -12.61
C THR A 287 -0.17 -32.00 -12.80
N GLU A 288 0.17 -32.50 -13.99
CA GLU A 288 0.22 -33.94 -14.28
C GLU A 288 1.35 -34.68 -13.55
N TYR A 289 2.31 -33.96 -12.98
CA TYR A 289 3.36 -34.53 -12.15
C TYR A 289 2.83 -34.79 -10.75
N GLU A 290 2.71 -36.08 -10.35
CA GLU A 290 2.01 -36.49 -9.12
C GLU A 290 2.77 -36.14 -7.83
N ASP A 291 4.12 -36.20 -7.85
CA ASP A 291 4.94 -35.91 -6.67
C ASP A 291 4.74 -34.47 -6.17
N LEU A 292 4.44 -34.29 -4.87
CA LEU A 292 4.26 -33.01 -4.19
C LEU A 292 5.42 -32.70 -3.23
N SER A 293 6.46 -33.54 -3.20
CA SER A 293 7.60 -33.35 -2.32
C SER A 293 8.41 -32.11 -2.73
N PRO A 294 8.65 -31.15 -1.82
CA PRO A 294 9.52 -30.01 -2.10
C PRO A 294 10.99 -30.41 -2.32
N LYS A 295 11.35 -31.69 -2.12
CA LYS A 295 12.66 -32.22 -2.44
C LYS A 295 12.75 -32.70 -3.88
N SER A 296 11.65 -32.75 -4.63
CA SER A 296 11.61 -33.22 -6.01
C SER A 296 12.46 -32.34 -6.94
N HIS A 297 13.00 -32.97 -7.99
CA HIS A 297 13.75 -32.24 -9.01
C HIS A 297 12.87 -31.18 -9.71
N LEU A 298 11.59 -31.50 -9.96
CA LEU A 298 10.66 -30.55 -10.58
C LEU A 298 10.48 -29.27 -9.77
N TYR A 299 10.41 -29.33 -8.44
CA TYR A 299 10.31 -28.14 -7.63
C TYR A 299 11.49 -27.17 -7.85
N LYS A 300 12.71 -27.70 -7.88
CA LYS A 300 13.91 -26.90 -8.16
C LYS A 300 13.86 -26.28 -9.56
N VAL A 301 13.44 -27.05 -10.55
CA VAL A 301 13.28 -26.59 -11.94
C VAL A 301 12.24 -25.45 -12.01
N LEU A 302 11.07 -25.64 -11.41
CA LEU A 302 10.02 -24.61 -11.43
C LEU A 302 10.42 -23.33 -10.68
N LYS A 303 11.16 -23.44 -9.59
CA LYS A 303 11.75 -22.27 -8.91
C LYS A 303 12.74 -21.51 -9.80
N ASN A 304 13.60 -22.24 -10.50
CA ASN A 304 14.52 -21.62 -11.45
C ASN A 304 13.78 -20.88 -12.58
N ILE A 305 12.72 -21.48 -13.10
CA ILE A 305 11.85 -20.83 -14.09
C ILE A 305 11.22 -19.57 -13.48
N ASP A 306 10.73 -19.65 -12.26
CA ASP A 306 10.06 -18.51 -11.60
C ASP A 306 10.99 -17.33 -11.35
N LEU A 307 12.26 -17.60 -11.10
CA LEU A 307 13.32 -16.59 -11.01
C LEU A 307 13.68 -15.98 -12.38
N GLY A 308 13.16 -16.52 -13.49
CA GLY A 308 13.48 -16.06 -14.83
C GLY A 308 14.84 -16.56 -15.36
N ASN A 309 15.36 -17.64 -14.79
CA ASN A 309 16.61 -18.24 -15.24
C ASN A 309 16.40 -19.13 -16.48
N VAL A 310 17.43 -19.24 -17.30
CA VAL A 310 17.44 -20.19 -18.43
C VAL A 310 17.41 -21.62 -17.91
N LEU A 311 16.66 -22.49 -18.58
CA LEU A 311 16.67 -23.91 -18.29
C LEU A 311 17.99 -24.56 -18.75
N ALA A 312 18.64 -25.30 -17.88
CA ALA A 312 19.76 -26.14 -18.23
C ALA A 312 19.28 -27.28 -19.16
N GLU A 313 20.15 -27.78 -20.03
CA GLU A 313 19.83 -28.88 -20.95
C GLU A 313 19.30 -30.13 -20.23
N GLN A 314 19.85 -30.44 -19.07
CA GLN A 314 19.41 -31.54 -18.20
C GLN A 314 17.97 -31.36 -17.75
N ASP A 315 17.57 -30.13 -17.38
CA ASP A 315 16.22 -29.78 -16.93
C ASP A 315 15.23 -29.86 -18.10
N VAL A 316 15.63 -29.38 -19.28
CA VAL A 316 14.82 -29.52 -20.52
C VAL A 316 14.58 -30.99 -20.84
N ASN A 317 15.63 -31.84 -20.77
CA ASN A 317 15.51 -33.26 -21.01
C ASN A 317 14.63 -33.98 -19.97
N PHE A 318 14.74 -33.56 -18.69
CA PHE A 318 13.85 -34.04 -17.62
C PHE A 318 12.38 -33.70 -17.90
N LEU A 319 12.08 -32.47 -18.26
CA LEU A 319 10.72 -32.01 -18.57
C LEU A 319 10.15 -32.71 -19.81
N LYS A 320 10.96 -32.90 -20.88
CA LYS A 320 10.57 -33.65 -22.08
C LYS A 320 10.23 -35.12 -21.76
N LYS A 321 11.04 -35.77 -20.95
CA LYS A 321 10.81 -37.15 -20.49
C LYS A 321 9.51 -37.30 -19.71
N ARG A 322 9.09 -36.28 -19.02
CA ARG A 322 7.83 -36.20 -18.23
C ARG A 322 6.65 -35.63 -19.04
N LYS A 323 6.83 -35.40 -20.35
CA LYS A 323 5.83 -34.83 -21.27
C LYS A 323 5.32 -33.41 -20.86
N LEU A 324 6.10 -32.68 -20.07
CA LEU A 324 5.77 -31.31 -19.61
C LEU A 324 6.21 -30.27 -20.66
N VAL A 325 5.65 -30.35 -21.86
CA VAL A 325 6.05 -29.50 -23.00
C VAL A 325 5.62 -28.07 -22.80
N GLU A 326 4.41 -27.82 -22.28
CA GLU A 326 3.92 -26.46 -22.00
C GLU A 326 4.75 -25.78 -20.90
N THR A 327 5.26 -26.52 -19.93
CA THR A 327 6.18 -25.98 -18.92
C THR A 327 7.47 -25.45 -19.57
N ILE A 328 8.02 -26.15 -20.55
CA ILE A 328 9.21 -25.70 -21.30
C ILE A 328 8.91 -24.41 -22.07
N LYS A 329 7.77 -24.34 -22.73
CA LYS A 329 7.35 -23.14 -23.46
C LYS A 329 7.20 -21.94 -22.52
N LEU A 330 6.48 -22.10 -21.41
CA LEU A 330 6.31 -21.07 -20.40
C LEU A 330 7.64 -20.63 -19.77
N ALA A 331 8.59 -21.56 -19.59
CA ALA A 331 9.92 -21.26 -19.12
C ALA A 331 10.69 -20.36 -20.11
N ASN A 332 10.67 -20.72 -21.39
CA ASN A 332 11.29 -19.92 -22.44
C ASN A 332 10.64 -18.53 -22.55
N ASP A 333 9.32 -18.44 -22.49
CA ASP A 333 8.61 -17.16 -22.49
C ASP A 333 8.95 -16.31 -21.26
N LYS A 334 9.08 -16.92 -20.11
CA LYS A 334 9.48 -16.24 -18.87
C LYS A 334 10.91 -15.71 -18.97
N TYR A 335 11.85 -16.53 -19.43
CA TYR A 335 13.24 -16.13 -19.63
C TYR A 335 13.35 -15.03 -20.69
N LEU A 336 12.64 -15.16 -21.80
CA LEU A 336 12.56 -14.14 -22.85
C LEU A 336 12.09 -12.80 -22.30
N ASN A 337 11.03 -12.81 -21.47
CA ASN A 337 10.54 -11.60 -20.82
C ASN A 337 11.58 -11.03 -19.83
N HIS A 338 12.29 -11.87 -19.11
CA HIS A 338 13.39 -11.43 -18.24
C HIS A 338 14.47 -10.70 -19.05
N LEU A 339 14.94 -11.28 -20.15
CA LEU A 339 15.93 -10.65 -21.03
C LEU A 339 15.40 -9.35 -21.66
N LYS A 340 14.15 -9.36 -22.12
CA LYS A 340 13.52 -8.18 -22.71
C LYS A 340 13.51 -6.95 -21.79
N TYR A 341 13.37 -7.14 -20.47
CA TYR A 341 13.33 -6.03 -19.49
C TYR A 341 14.61 -5.86 -18.68
N LYS A 342 15.67 -6.58 -19.02
CA LYS A 342 16.98 -6.47 -18.36
C LYS A 342 17.55 -5.06 -18.53
N ASN A 343 17.99 -4.44 -17.43
CA ASN A 343 18.55 -3.08 -17.42
C ASN A 343 20.06 -3.04 -17.66
N GLU A 344 20.68 -4.19 -17.83
CA GLU A 344 22.12 -4.37 -18.10
C GLU A 344 22.32 -4.93 -19.50
N SER A 345 23.55 -4.85 -20.00
CA SER A 345 23.91 -5.46 -21.27
C SER A 345 23.68 -6.97 -21.23
N LEU A 346 23.24 -7.51 -22.35
CA LEU A 346 23.15 -8.95 -22.52
C LEU A 346 24.57 -9.56 -22.54
N THR A 347 24.71 -10.70 -21.85
CA THR A 347 25.94 -11.50 -21.91
C THR A 347 26.04 -12.27 -23.24
N ASP A 348 27.22 -12.76 -23.59
CA ASP A 348 27.41 -13.55 -24.81
C ASP A 348 26.52 -14.81 -24.83
N LEU A 349 26.35 -15.47 -23.68
CA LEU A 349 25.46 -16.64 -23.54
C LEU A 349 23.99 -16.30 -23.76
N GLU A 350 23.54 -15.14 -23.26
CA GLU A 350 22.17 -14.65 -23.48
C GLU A 350 21.94 -14.28 -24.95
N ILE A 351 22.92 -13.67 -25.59
CA ILE A 351 22.87 -13.36 -27.03
C ILE A 351 22.83 -14.64 -27.85
N GLU A 352 23.64 -15.62 -27.53
CA GLU A 352 23.65 -16.92 -28.19
C GLU A 352 22.30 -17.64 -28.02
N TRP A 353 21.76 -17.64 -26.80
CA TRP A 353 20.43 -18.23 -26.54
C TRP A 353 19.33 -17.54 -27.36
N LEU A 354 19.34 -16.20 -27.43
CA LEU A 354 18.36 -15.43 -28.22
C LEU A 354 18.48 -15.76 -29.72
N LYS A 355 19.70 -15.86 -30.28
CA LYS A 355 19.93 -16.26 -31.67
C LYS A 355 19.44 -17.68 -31.94
N ASN A 356 19.72 -18.63 -31.05
CA ASN A 356 19.29 -20.01 -31.19
C ASN A 356 17.74 -20.18 -31.11
N ASN A 357 17.05 -19.18 -30.54
CA ASN A 357 15.60 -19.14 -30.47
C ASN A 357 14.97 -18.15 -31.49
N GLU A 358 15.74 -17.66 -32.47
CA GLU A 358 15.29 -16.71 -33.52
C GLU A 358 14.69 -15.41 -32.95
N ARG A 359 15.26 -14.92 -31.83
CA ARG A 359 14.78 -13.72 -31.10
C ARG A 359 15.82 -12.59 -31.11
N GLU A 360 16.44 -12.36 -32.25
CA GLU A 360 17.38 -11.24 -32.43
C GLU A 360 16.70 -9.86 -32.25
N ASP A 361 15.37 -9.79 -32.44
CA ASP A 361 14.54 -8.61 -32.15
C ASP A 361 14.75 -8.10 -30.72
N ILE A 362 14.91 -8.99 -29.75
CA ILE A 362 15.14 -8.65 -28.34
C ILE A 362 16.54 -8.07 -28.12
N ILE A 363 17.56 -8.57 -28.83
CA ILE A 363 18.92 -8.03 -28.75
C ILE A 363 18.90 -6.56 -29.16
N ILE A 364 18.28 -6.28 -30.30
CA ILE A 364 18.14 -4.91 -30.81
C ILE A 364 17.37 -4.03 -29.81
N LEU A 365 16.23 -4.50 -29.35
CA LEU A 365 15.38 -3.77 -28.38
C LEU A 365 16.13 -3.40 -27.10
N VAL A 366 16.89 -4.35 -26.52
CA VAL A 366 17.67 -4.09 -25.30
C VAL A 366 18.78 -3.09 -25.57
N GLN A 367 19.50 -3.24 -26.70
CA GLN A 367 20.56 -2.30 -27.10
C GLN A 367 20.01 -0.89 -27.35
N GLU A 368 18.88 -0.74 -28.03
CA GLU A 368 18.23 0.55 -28.27
C GLU A 368 17.81 1.24 -26.97
N ARG A 369 17.26 0.48 -26.03
CA ARG A 369 16.87 1.00 -24.72
C ARG A 369 18.10 1.48 -23.92
N LEU A 370 19.15 0.66 -23.85
CA LEU A 370 20.38 1.00 -23.15
C LEU A 370 21.04 2.21 -23.79
N PHE A 371 21.09 2.25 -25.11
CA PHE A 371 21.64 3.40 -25.85
C PHE A 371 20.85 4.68 -25.58
N SER A 372 19.52 4.60 -25.60
CA SER A 372 18.66 5.74 -25.28
C SER A 372 18.90 6.25 -23.84
N GLY A 373 19.07 5.32 -22.88
CA GLY A 373 19.43 5.66 -21.51
C GLY A 373 20.78 6.36 -21.41
N LEU A 374 21.81 5.87 -22.13
CA LEU A 374 23.12 6.47 -22.18
C LEU A 374 23.08 7.85 -22.84
N LYS A 375 22.38 8.00 -23.96
CA LYS A 375 22.19 9.31 -24.62
C LYS A 375 21.61 10.34 -23.65
N LEU A 376 20.55 9.98 -22.93
CA LEU A 376 19.92 10.85 -21.93
C LEU A 376 20.92 11.21 -20.81
N LYS A 377 21.65 10.22 -20.29
CA LYS A 377 22.64 10.41 -19.24
C LYS A 377 23.73 11.37 -19.65
N TYR A 378 24.21 11.27 -20.88
CA TYR A 378 25.27 12.11 -21.42
C TYR A 378 24.77 13.38 -22.13
N ALA A 379 23.46 13.65 -22.06
CA ALA A 379 22.80 14.80 -22.64
C ALA A 379 23.02 14.92 -24.17
N VAL A 380 22.98 13.80 -24.87
CA VAL A 380 22.99 13.73 -26.33
C VAL A 380 21.56 13.68 -26.83
N PHE A 381 21.05 14.77 -27.36
CA PHE A 381 19.66 14.92 -27.83
C PHE A 381 19.54 14.92 -29.36
N ASP A 382 20.62 14.60 -30.05
CA ASP A 382 20.65 14.59 -31.50
C ASP A 382 19.89 13.36 -32.04
N ASP A 383 18.91 13.59 -32.92
CA ASP A 383 18.12 12.55 -33.56
C ASP A 383 18.88 11.79 -34.67
N GLU A 384 20.05 12.25 -35.04
CA GLU A 384 20.88 11.59 -36.07
C GLU A 384 21.39 10.22 -35.56
N TYR A 385 21.66 10.09 -34.25
CA TYR A 385 22.18 8.86 -33.65
C TYR A 385 21.05 8.00 -33.04
N LYS A 386 20.28 7.29 -33.90
CA LYS A 386 19.16 6.43 -33.46
C LYS A 386 19.56 4.99 -33.25
N SER A 387 20.52 4.49 -34.03
CA SER A 387 20.87 3.07 -34.01
C SER A 387 22.02 2.74 -33.03
N PRO A 388 21.94 1.66 -32.29
CA PRO A 388 23.05 1.12 -31.49
C PRO A 388 24.27 0.70 -32.31
N SER A 389 24.17 0.57 -33.62
CA SER A 389 25.28 0.33 -34.52
C SER A 389 26.19 1.55 -34.71
N SER A 390 25.80 2.73 -34.23
CA SER A 390 26.62 3.93 -34.24
C SER A 390 27.84 3.77 -33.33
N PRO A 391 29.04 4.28 -33.75
CA PRO A 391 30.21 4.34 -32.86
C PRO A 391 29.94 5.02 -31.51
N LEU A 392 28.98 5.92 -31.47
CA LEU A 392 28.57 6.61 -30.23
C LEU A 392 28.16 5.63 -29.12
N TYR A 393 27.42 4.58 -29.45
CA TYR A 393 26.98 3.61 -28.43
C TYR A 393 28.14 2.93 -27.73
N SER A 394 29.11 2.42 -28.50
CA SER A 394 30.33 1.80 -27.96
C SER A 394 31.14 2.79 -27.12
N ILE A 395 31.28 4.04 -27.60
CA ILE A 395 32.01 5.09 -26.88
C ILE A 395 31.33 5.41 -25.54
N LEU A 396 29.99 5.58 -25.53
CA LEU A 396 29.24 5.87 -24.29
C LEU A 396 29.29 4.69 -23.32
N GLN A 397 29.31 3.45 -23.81
CA GLN A 397 29.47 2.26 -22.95
C GLN A 397 30.84 2.25 -22.26
N LYS A 398 31.94 2.49 -23.01
CA LYS A 398 33.30 2.59 -22.45
C LYS A 398 33.37 3.69 -21.38
N LEU A 399 32.82 4.87 -21.68
CA LEU A 399 32.78 5.98 -20.72
C LEU A 399 31.99 5.61 -19.46
N GLU A 400 30.87 4.87 -19.60
CA GLU A 400 30.06 4.42 -18.46
C GLU A 400 30.79 3.41 -17.58
N GLN A 401 31.52 2.50 -18.20
CA GLN A 401 32.37 1.51 -17.52
C GLN A 401 33.62 2.11 -16.90
N GLY A 402 33.90 3.39 -17.17
CA GLY A 402 35.14 4.06 -16.73
C GLY A 402 36.36 3.64 -17.53
N GLU A 403 36.14 3.04 -18.69
CA GLU A 403 37.23 2.63 -19.60
C GLU A 403 37.78 3.81 -20.41
N LYS A 404 39.07 3.77 -20.65
CA LYS A 404 39.76 4.77 -21.46
C LYS A 404 39.34 4.61 -22.92
N ILE A 405 38.89 5.69 -23.56
CA ILE A 405 38.57 5.70 -24.98
C ILE A 405 39.82 6.01 -25.83
N GLU A 406 39.88 5.41 -26.99
CA GLU A 406 41.03 5.55 -27.88
C GLU A 406 41.04 6.90 -28.58
N PRO A 407 42.22 7.38 -29.05
CA PRO A 407 42.33 8.64 -29.79
C PRO A 407 41.40 8.74 -31.02
N LYS A 408 41.13 7.62 -31.70
CA LYS A 408 40.16 7.56 -32.81
C LYS A 408 38.74 7.87 -32.38
N ASP A 409 38.33 7.38 -31.18
CA ASP A 409 37.00 7.60 -30.61
C ASP A 409 36.84 9.08 -30.21
N VAL A 410 37.92 9.71 -29.66
CA VAL A 410 37.94 11.13 -29.35
C VAL A 410 37.85 11.97 -30.64
N GLY A 411 38.61 11.59 -31.69
CA GLY A 411 38.53 12.23 -33.00
C GLY A 411 37.13 12.18 -33.58
N TRP A 412 36.48 10.99 -33.52
CA TRP A 412 35.10 10.81 -33.97
C TRP A 412 34.11 11.73 -33.21
N LEU A 413 34.25 11.82 -31.88
CA LEU A 413 33.42 12.72 -31.07
C LEU A 413 33.59 14.18 -31.42
N GLN A 414 34.84 14.60 -31.77
CA GLN A 414 35.15 15.98 -32.17
C GLN A 414 34.57 16.31 -33.55
N GLU A 415 34.72 15.42 -34.51
CA GLU A 415 34.19 15.58 -35.89
C GLU A 415 32.68 15.68 -35.90
N ASN A 416 32.00 14.92 -35.00
CA ASN A 416 30.56 14.94 -34.89
C ASN A 416 30.02 15.95 -33.85
N HIS A 417 30.87 16.87 -33.39
CA HIS A 417 30.50 17.92 -32.43
C HIS A 417 29.85 17.40 -31.12
N LEU A 418 30.22 16.19 -30.67
CA LEU A 418 29.69 15.55 -29.46
C LEU A 418 30.64 15.61 -28.26
N PHE A 419 31.89 16.08 -28.48
CA PHE A 419 32.94 16.14 -27.46
C PHE A 419 32.80 17.38 -26.56
N TYR A 420 31.69 17.46 -25.80
CA TYR A 420 31.39 18.59 -24.92
C TYR A 420 30.55 18.13 -23.67
N ASN A 421 30.33 19.04 -22.75
CA ASN A 421 29.53 18.83 -21.54
C ASN A 421 29.88 17.52 -20.80
N ARG A 422 28.89 16.64 -20.56
CA ARG A 422 29.04 15.42 -19.74
C ARG A 422 30.02 14.41 -20.35
N ILE A 423 30.09 14.30 -21.67
CA ILE A 423 31.06 13.43 -22.35
C ILE A 423 32.47 13.94 -22.09
N TRP A 424 32.71 15.24 -22.29
CA TRP A 424 33.99 15.90 -21.99
C TRP A 424 34.42 15.70 -20.55
N THR A 425 33.52 16.01 -19.61
CA THR A 425 33.80 15.88 -18.17
C THR A 425 34.17 14.45 -17.81
N LYS A 426 33.34 13.47 -18.23
CA LYS A 426 33.58 12.05 -17.93
C LYS A 426 34.88 11.54 -18.52
N TYR A 427 35.20 11.91 -19.79
CA TYR A 427 36.48 11.59 -20.42
C TYR A 427 37.66 12.10 -19.58
N HIS A 428 37.62 13.37 -19.17
CA HIS A 428 38.70 13.94 -18.40
C HIS A 428 38.81 13.37 -16.97
N CYS A 429 37.72 12.95 -16.36
CA CYS A 429 37.78 12.19 -15.11
C CYS A 429 38.53 10.86 -15.30
N ILE A 430 38.18 10.09 -16.35
CA ILE A 430 38.84 8.82 -16.65
C ILE A 430 40.32 8.99 -16.92
N GLU A 431 40.70 9.99 -17.72
CA GLU A 431 42.11 10.31 -17.98
C GLU A 431 42.86 10.71 -16.69
N ALA A 432 42.20 11.49 -15.82
CA ALA A 432 42.79 11.87 -14.53
C ALA A 432 43.03 10.64 -13.63
N ASP A 433 42.05 9.74 -13.55
CA ASP A 433 42.18 8.50 -12.78
C ASP A 433 43.28 7.59 -13.35
N PHE A 434 43.38 7.49 -14.68
CA PHE A 434 44.45 6.76 -15.34
C PHE A 434 45.84 7.30 -14.95
N TYR A 435 46.04 8.62 -15.06
CA TYR A 435 47.32 9.20 -14.69
C TYR A 435 47.62 9.09 -13.18
N GLN A 436 46.64 9.13 -12.32
CA GLN A 436 46.84 8.88 -10.88
C GLN A 436 47.25 7.42 -10.61
N GLN A 437 46.69 6.47 -11.32
CA GLN A 437 47.07 5.06 -11.23
C GLN A 437 48.49 4.84 -11.76
N GLU A 438 48.81 5.45 -12.90
CA GLU A 438 50.17 5.41 -13.46
C GLU A 438 51.20 6.03 -12.50
N PHE A 439 50.88 7.13 -11.85
CA PHE A 439 51.74 7.66 -10.79
C PHE A 439 51.96 6.66 -9.64
N LYS A 440 50.93 6.05 -9.17
CA LYS A 440 51.04 5.01 -8.10
C LYS A 440 51.92 3.83 -8.54
N ARG A 441 51.84 3.44 -9.82
CA ARG A 441 52.58 2.32 -10.40
C ARG A 441 54.03 2.63 -10.66
N THR A 442 54.33 3.84 -11.19
CA THR A 442 55.66 4.18 -11.73
C THR A 442 56.46 5.16 -10.87
N GLY A 443 55.77 5.90 -9.99
CA GLY A 443 56.39 7.03 -9.26
C GLY A 443 56.69 8.26 -10.09
N ASP A 444 56.39 8.25 -11.42
CA ASP A 444 56.64 9.37 -12.32
C ASP A 444 55.69 10.54 -12.02
N ARG A 445 56.29 11.64 -11.53
CA ARG A 445 55.54 12.84 -11.12
C ARG A 445 54.95 13.62 -12.29
N TRP A 446 55.34 13.37 -13.54
CA TRP A 446 54.67 13.93 -14.70
C TRP A 446 53.22 13.50 -14.81
N ASN A 447 52.94 12.29 -14.33
CA ASN A 447 51.56 11.79 -14.24
C ASN A 447 50.69 12.64 -13.32
N LEU A 448 51.25 13.24 -12.26
CA LEU A 448 50.48 14.15 -11.38
C LEU A 448 50.15 15.47 -12.07
N ALA A 449 51.10 16.02 -12.88
CA ALA A 449 50.83 17.21 -13.68
C ALA A 449 49.71 16.96 -14.72
N ASN A 450 49.75 15.79 -15.38
CA ASN A 450 48.73 15.38 -16.34
C ASN A 450 47.38 15.17 -15.64
N ALA A 451 47.33 14.41 -14.53
CA ALA A 451 46.11 14.20 -13.75
C ALA A 451 45.48 15.51 -13.28
N SER A 452 46.31 16.45 -12.75
CA SER A 452 45.86 17.77 -12.33
C SER A 452 45.26 18.58 -13.50
N SER A 453 45.90 18.51 -14.68
CA SER A 453 45.37 19.15 -15.89
C SER A 453 44.01 18.59 -16.31
N HIS A 454 43.83 17.26 -16.25
CA HIS A 454 42.57 16.60 -16.59
C HIS A 454 41.47 16.88 -15.55
N LEU A 455 41.77 16.87 -14.24
CA LEU A 455 40.82 17.25 -13.19
C LEU A 455 40.28 18.67 -13.40
N ARG A 456 41.13 19.61 -13.74
CA ARG A 456 40.71 20.98 -14.05
C ARG A 456 39.77 21.06 -15.26
N LYS A 457 40.05 20.30 -16.31
CA LYS A 457 39.19 20.21 -17.50
C LYS A 457 37.86 19.55 -17.21
N ALA A 458 37.81 18.72 -16.15
CA ALA A 458 36.59 18.09 -15.62
C ALA A 458 35.83 18.98 -14.62
N ASP A 459 36.23 20.26 -14.47
CA ASP A 459 35.70 21.21 -13.47
C ASP A 459 35.90 20.74 -12.00
N GLN A 460 36.94 19.92 -11.75
CA GLN A 460 37.32 19.39 -10.43
C GLN A 460 38.61 20.04 -9.91
N SER A 461 38.68 21.36 -9.95
CA SER A 461 39.91 22.13 -9.64
C SER A 461 40.36 22.00 -8.19
N GLU A 462 39.42 21.79 -7.25
CA GLU A 462 39.75 21.52 -5.85
C GLU A 462 40.47 20.17 -5.68
N LEU A 463 40.06 19.13 -6.39
CA LEU A 463 40.74 17.83 -6.38
C LEU A 463 42.12 17.94 -7.05
N ALA A 464 42.24 18.75 -8.11
CA ALA A 464 43.53 19.03 -8.72
C ALA A 464 44.53 19.70 -7.77
N LEU A 465 44.08 20.60 -6.90
CA LEU A 465 44.87 21.21 -5.84
C LEU A 465 45.25 20.19 -4.75
N GLN A 466 44.28 19.40 -4.28
CA GLN A 466 44.53 18.34 -3.26
C GLN A 466 45.60 17.36 -3.74
N LEU A 467 45.54 16.94 -5.00
CA LEU A 467 46.48 16.01 -5.60
C LEU A 467 47.93 16.54 -5.55
N THR A 468 48.11 17.84 -5.69
CA THR A 468 49.46 18.49 -5.79
C THR A 468 49.89 19.18 -4.50
N ASN A 469 49.00 19.32 -3.48
CA ASN A 469 49.23 20.15 -2.29
C ASN A 469 50.41 19.68 -1.41
N ASN A 470 50.57 18.37 -1.28
CA ASN A 470 51.60 17.76 -0.43
C ASN A 470 52.87 17.38 -1.16
N LEU A 471 53.03 17.86 -2.42
CA LEU A 471 54.25 17.59 -3.17
C LEU A 471 55.38 18.49 -2.68
N PRO A 472 56.53 17.93 -2.28
CA PRO A 472 57.73 18.71 -1.93
C PRO A 472 58.39 19.23 -3.24
N LEU A 473 57.83 20.32 -3.78
CA LEU A 473 58.26 20.88 -5.08
C LEU A 473 59.76 21.26 -5.08
N ASP A 474 60.29 21.63 -3.92
CA ASP A 474 61.72 21.99 -3.77
C ASP A 474 62.64 20.79 -4.01
N THR A 475 62.18 19.57 -3.78
CA THR A 475 62.98 18.35 -3.98
C THR A 475 62.99 17.84 -5.43
N ILE A 476 62.19 18.45 -6.29
CA ILE A 476 62.11 18.07 -7.70
C ILE A 476 63.31 18.71 -8.42
N SER A 477 64.18 17.93 -9.05
CA SER A 477 65.33 18.45 -9.82
C SER A 477 64.95 18.94 -11.24
N ASP A 478 63.89 18.34 -11.82
CA ASP A 478 63.42 18.69 -13.17
C ASP A 478 62.64 20.03 -13.18
N ASN A 479 63.27 21.06 -13.71
CA ASN A 479 62.67 22.38 -13.83
C ASN A 479 61.48 22.44 -14.77
N LYS A 480 61.39 21.54 -15.78
CA LYS A 480 60.23 21.46 -16.67
C LYS A 480 59.04 20.93 -15.92
N LEU A 481 59.24 19.89 -15.13
CA LEU A 481 58.20 19.32 -14.28
C LEU A 481 57.73 20.32 -13.19
N LYS A 482 58.70 21.04 -12.53
CA LYS A 482 58.34 22.09 -11.57
C LYS A 482 57.46 23.16 -12.23
N SER A 483 57.84 23.66 -13.41
CA SER A 483 57.07 24.65 -14.15
C SER A 483 55.65 24.12 -14.51
N ALA A 484 55.56 22.87 -14.98
CA ALA A 484 54.29 22.25 -15.32
C ALA A 484 53.35 22.12 -14.08
N LEU A 485 53.88 21.65 -12.94
CA LEU A 485 53.12 21.53 -11.68
C LEU A 485 52.65 22.88 -11.16
N PHE A 486 53.52 23.92 -11.19
CA PHE A 486 53.11 25.27 -10.80
C PHE A 486 52.08 25.84 -11.78
N THR A 487 52.21 25.61 -13.09
CA THR A 487 51.25 26.07 -14.09
C THR A 487 49.88 25.44 -13.91
N THR A 488 49.81 24.10 -13.72
CA THR A 488 48.53 23.40 -13.50
C THR A 488 47.91 23.82 -12.18
N ARG A 489 48.71 23.97 -11.10
CA ARG A 489 48.26 24.43 -9.79
C ARG A 489 47.75 25.88 -9.85
N GLY A 490 48.47 26.77 -10.52
CA GLY A 490 48.03 28.15 -10.75
C GLY A 490 46.72 28.21 -11.55
N GLY A 491 46.60 27.35 -12.56
CA GLY A 491 45.35 27.18 -13.29
C GLY A 491 44.20 26.72 -12.39
N ALA A 492 44.45 25.79 -11.48
CA ALA A 492 43.41 25.31 -10.55
C ALA A 492 42.99 26.39 -9.53
N PHE A 493 43.95 27.19 -9.01
CA PHE A 493 43.63 28.34 -8.18
C PHE A 493 42.81 29.39 -8.94
N ARG A 494 43.14 29.67 -10.20
CA ARG A 494 42.35 30.56 -11.07
C ARG A 494 40.93 30.07 -11.24
N ASP A 495 40.75 28.77 -11.44
CA ASP A 495 39.44 28.16 -11.69
C ASP A 495 38.50 28.25 -10.48
N ILE A 496 39.06 28.34 -9.24
CA ILE A 496 38.32 28.56 -7.99
C ILE A 496 38.38 30.02 -7.49
N ASP A 497 38.74 30.94 -8.39
CA ASP A 497 38.79 32.40 -8.19
C ASP A 497 39.80 32.89 -7.13
N LYS A 498 40.82 32.09 -6.80
CA LYS A 498 41.96 32.48 -5.96
C LYS A 498 43.09 33.09 -6.81
N LEU A 499 42.79 34.27 -7.39
CA LEU A 499 43.63 34.88 -8.42
C LEU A 499 45.03 35.27 -7.93
N GLY A 500 45.16 35.65 -6.64
CA GLY A 500 46.47 35.95 -6.04
C GLY A 500 47.39 34.72 -5.97
N ASP A 501 46.87 33.59 -5.51
CA ASP A 501 47.59 32.31 -5.45
C ASP A 501 47.94 31.81 -6.86
N ALA A 502 47.02 32.01 -7.82
CA ALA A 502 47.23 31.68 -9.22
C ALA A 502 48.38 32.47 -9.81
N GLU A 503 48.48 33.78 -9.54
CA GLU A 503 49.57 34.67 -9.99
C GLU A 503 50.91 34.25 -9.41
N ILE A 504 50.97 33.94 -8.10
CA ILE A 504 52.19 33.44 -7.43
C ILE A 504 52.69 32.18 -8.15
N CYS A 505 51.79 31.22 -8.40
CA CYS A 505 52.11 29.98 -9.11
C CYS A 505 52.63 30.26 -10.54
N ALA A 506 51.98 31.13 -11.31
CA ALA A 506 52.39 31.47 -12.65
C ALA A 506 53.82 32.11 -12.67
N ARG A 507 54.10 33.04 -11.73
CA ARG A 507 55.43 33.65 -11.59
C ARG A 507 56.50 32.63 -11.18
N GLN A 508 56.19 31.66 -10.31
CA GLN A 508 57.13 30.58 -9.98
C GLN A 508 57.39 29.68 -11.19
N ALA A 509 56.37 29.32 -11.95
CA ALA A 509 56.51 28.53 -13.17
C ALA A 509 57.43 29.20 -14.19
N MET A 510 57.34 30.53 -14.39
CA MET A 510 58.18 31.28 -15.26
C MET A 510 59.68 31.27 -14.83
N LYS A 511 59.95 31.28 -13.51
CA LYS A 511 61.32 31.18 -12.98
C LYS A 511 61.97 29.85 -13.34
N PHE A 512 61.23 28.75 -13.29
CA PHE A 512 61.76 27.41 -13.58
C PHE A 512 61.91 27.16 -15.10
N GLN A 513 61.01 27.72 -15.92
CA GLN A 513 61.02 27.53 -17.35
C GLN A 513 60.63 28.84 -18.08
N PRO A 514 61.61 29.82 -18.24
CA PRO A 514 61.31 31.12 -18.83
C PRO A 514 60.90 31.06 -20.31
N ASP A 515 61.29 30.02 -21.02
CA ASP A 515 60.99 29.82 -22.43
C ASP A 515 59.67 29.07 -22.70
N SER A 516 59.01 28.58 -21.66
CA SER A 516 57.70 27.92 -21.81
C SER A 516 56.59 28.97 -21.96
N HIS A 517 55.73 28.81 -22.95
CA HIS A 517 54.60 29.71 -23.16
C HIS A 517 53.48 29.52 -22.12
N HIS A 518 53.36 28.33 -21.52
CA HIS A 518 52.23 27.98 -20.64
C HIS A 518 52.07 28.90 -19.43
N PRO A 519 53.12 29.25 -18.64
CA PRO A 519 52.98 30.18 -17.53
C PRO A 519 52.56 31.59 -17.96
N TYR A 520 53.00 32.04 -19.13
CA TYR A 520 52.62 33.35 -19.67
C TYR A 520 51.18 33.38 -20.16
N THR A 521 50.71 32.28 -20.77
CA THR A 521 49.30 32.11 -21.14
C THR A 521 48.40 32.15 -19.89
N LEU A 522 48.81 31.43 -18.83
CA LEU A 522 48.11 31.46 -17.54
C LEU A 522 48.04 32.88 -16.96
N MET A 523 49.16 33.61 -16.94
CA MET A 523 49.23 34.99 -16.45
C MET A 523 48.31 35.91 -17.24
N GLY A 524 48.29 35.80 -18.57
CA GLY A 524 47.36 36.54 -19.42
C GLY A 524 45.91 36.31 -19.05
N ALA A 525 45.55 35.05 -18.85
CA ALA A 525 44.19 34.67 -18.45
C ALA A 525 43.82 35.18 -17.03
N ILE A 526 44.75 35.16 -16.07
CA ILE A 526 44.57 35.73 -14.73
C ILE A 526 44.31 37.23 -14.80
N CYS A 527 45.14 37.97 -15.57
CA CYS A 527 44.96 39.41 -15.77
C CYS A 527 43.61 39.74 -16.40
N TYR A 528 43.15 38.97 -17.38
CA TYR A 528 41.83 39.14 -17.96
C TYR A 528 40.71 38.92 -16.93
N GLN A 529 40.83 37.93 -16.07
CA GLN A 529 39.85 37.66 -15.00
C GLN A 529 39.85 38.75 -13.91
N GLN A 530 41.03 39.42 -13.71
CA GLN A 530 41.15 40.58 -12.82
C GLN A 530 40.67 41.90 -13.45
N GLY A 531 40.23 41.93 -14.71
CA GLY A 531 39.86 43.14 -15.43
C GLY A 531 41.06 43.96 -15.98
N LYS A 532 42.29 43.45 -15.86
CA LYS A 532 43.53 44.07 -16.32
C LYS A 532 43.81 43.69 -17.76
N TYR A 533 42.95 44.06 -18.69
CA TYR A 533 42.94 43.53 -20.06
C TYR A 533 44.20 43.88 -20.86
N LEU A 534 44.71 45.13 -20.74
CA LEU A 534 45.90 45.57 -21.45
C LEU A 534 47.17 44.83 -20.98
N GLU A 535 47.25 44.56 -19.66
CA GLU A 535 48.32 43.76 -19.07
C GLU A 535 48.26 42.30 -19.56
N GLY A 536 47.02 41.74 -19.55
CA GLY A 536 46.75 40.41 -20.06
C GLY A 536 47.15 40.22 -21.51
N ASP A 537 46.92 41.25 -22.37
CA ASP A 537 47.39 41.25 -23.76
C ASP A 537 48.92 41.23 -23.89
N ASN A 538 49.60 41.92 -22.99
CA ASN A 538 51.06 41.87 -22.96
C ASN A 538 51.57 40.47 -22.64
N TRP A 539 50.98 39.82 -21.64
CA TRP A 539 51.28 38.43 -21.26
C TRP A 539 50.99 37.46 -22.40
N PHE A 540 49.85 37.57 -23.08
CA PHE A 540 49.55 36.75 -24.25
C PHE A 540 50.51 36.97 -25.41
N ARG A 541 50.99 38.21 -25.66
CA ARG A 541 52.03 38.48 -26.65
C ARG A 541 53.32 37.77 -26.25
N GLU A 542 53.70 37.80 -24.98
CA GLU A 542 54.89 37.10 -24.49
C GLU A 542 54.75 35.59 -24.60
N ALA A 543 53.56 35.05 -24.41
CA ALA A 543 53.24 33.62 -24.63
C ALA A 543 53.39 33.25 -26.11
N ILE A 544 52.86 34.07 -27.02
CA ILE A 544 53.00 33.86 -28.50
C ILE A 544 54.45 33.91 -28.96
N LYS A 545 55.27 34.83 -28.45
CA LYS A 545 56.68 34.86 -28.72
C LYS A 545 57.41 33.57 -28.33
N ARG A 546 56.92 32.84 -27.35
CA ARG A 546 57.41 31.54 -26.84
C ARG A 546 56.75 30.33 -27.47
N GLY A 547 55.96 30.53 -28.55
CA GLY A 547 55.38 29.45 -29.32
C GLY A 547 53.95 29.10 -28.97
N ALA A 548 53.22 29.90 -28.15
CA ALA A 548 51.77 29.70 -27.97
C ALA A 548 51.05 29.96 -29.30
N ASN A 549 50.08 29.08 -29.60
CA ASN A 549 49.24 29.32 -30.75
C ASN A 549 48.26 30.49 -30.42
N PRO A 550 48.11 31.49 -31.32
CA PRO A 550 47.12 32.56 -31.10
C PRO A 550 45.70 32.10 -30.84
N ARG A 551 45.30 30.93 -31.37
CA ARG A 551 43.98 30.32 -31.08
C ARG A 551 43.84 29.88 -29.62
N ASP A 552 44.93 29.45 -28.97
CA ASP A 552 44.91 29.05 -27.56
C ASP A 552 44.66 30.27 -26.67
N THR A 553 45.20 31.44 -27.00
CA THR A 553 44.91 32.69 -26.28
C THR A 553 43.45 33.09 -26.41
N ASP A 554 42.86 32.94 -27.60
CA ASP A 554 41.43 33.20 -27.80
C ASP A 554 40.55 32.22 -27.01
N SER A 555 40.99 30.95 -26.90
CA SER A 555 40.29 29.92 -26.08
C SER A 555 40.31 30.26 -24.59
N GLU A 556 41.47 30.77 -24.09
CA GLU A 556 41.54 31.23 -22.68
C GLU A 556 40.65 32.46 -22.42
N ILE A 557 40.58 33.42 -23.35
CA ILE A 557 39.68 34.58 -23.25
C ILE A 557 38.20 34.11 -23.24
N LYS A 558 37.83 33.15 -24.10
CA LYS A 558 36.50 32.54 -24.09
C LYS A 558 36.19 31.86 -22.76
N SER A 559 37.17 31.16 -22.18
CA SER A 559 37.06 30.53 -20.87
C SER A 559 36.79 31.57 -19.76
N VAL A 560 37.51 32.71 -19.79
CA VAL A 560 37.26 33.82 -18.85
C VAL A 560 35.85 34.34 -19.00
N LEU A 561 35.38 34.68 -20.22
CA LEU A 561 34.02 35.16 -20.47
C LEU A 561 32.95 34.18 -19.98
N LYS A 562 33.16 32.89 -20.24
CA LYS A 562 32.23 31.84 -19.80
C LYS A 562 32.10 31.75 -18.26
N LYS A 563 33.20 32.01 -17.54
CA LYS A 563 33.26 31.94 -16.07
C LYS A 563 32.88 33.26 -15.38
N THR A 564 32.89 34.38 -16.09
CA THR A 564 32.54 35.71 -15.56
C THR A 564 31.05 35.75 -15.22
N LYS A 565 30.74 35.84 -13.93
CA LYS A 565 29.34 35.91 -13.42
C LYS A 565 28.83 37.35 -13.34
N ASP A 566 29.73 38.32 -13.17
CA ASP A 566 29.38 39.72 -13.11
C ASP A 566 29.09 40.26 -14.52
N GLU A 567 27.89 40.72 -14.72
CA GLU A 567 27.38 41.22 -16.00
C GLU A 567 28.12 42.47 -16.47
N LYS A 568 28.48 43.37 -15.53
CA LYS A 568 29.23 44.58 -15.82
C LYS A 568 30.63 44.24 -16.31
N GLN A 569 31.33 43.34 -15.60
CA GLN A 569 32.65 42.88 -15.98
C GLN A 569 32.64 42.15 -17.34
N CYS A 570 31.63 41.35 -17.58
CA CYS A 570 31.41 40.67 -18.87
C CYS A 570 31.23 41.70 -19.99
N GLN A 571 30.41 42.72 -19.81
CA GLN A 571 30.18 43.81 -20.77
C GLN A 571 31.46 44.61 -21.03
N GLU A 572 32.23 44.94 -19.99
CA GLU A 572 33.51 45.66 -20.10
C GLU A 572 34.51 44.84 -20.90
N LEU A 573 34.66 43.54 -20.65
CA LEU A 573 35.54 42.66 -21.38
C LEU A 573 35.13 42.55 -22.86
N VAL A 574 33.84 42.32 -23.13
CA VAL A 574 33.35 42.24 -24.51
C VAL A 574 33.61 43.56 -25.26
N ASN A 575 33.33 44.71 -24.64
CA ASN A 575 33.57 46.01 -25.25
C ASN A 575 35.07 46.24 -25.53
N TYR A 576 35.95 45.83 -24.59
CA TYR A 576 37.39 45.89 -24.77
C TYR A 576 37.81 45.06 -25.98
N LEU A 577 37.36 43.83 -26.11
CA LEU A 577 37.69 42.92 -27.21
C LEU A 577 37.24 43.46 -28.58
N LEU A 578 35.98 43.92 -28.64
CA LEU A 578 35.43 44.48 -29.89
C LEU A 578 36.12 45.77 -30.34
N LYS A 579 36.51 46.63 -29.35
CA LYS A 579 37.30 47.82 -29.64
C LYS A 579 38.71 47.48 -30.14
N LYS A 580 39.30 46.38 -29.65
CA LYS A 580 40.62 45.92 -30.03
C LYS A 580 40.66 45.37 -31.46
N ASP A 581 39.73 44.48 -31.83
CA ASP A 581 39.57 43.96 -33.18
C ASP A 581 38.15 43.43 -33.34
N LEU A 582 37.32 44.19 -34.04
CA LEU A 582 35.89 43.91 -34.25
C LEU A 582 35.65 42.58 -35.00
N TYR A 583 36.53 42.28 -35.96
CA TYR A 583 36.37 41.09 -36.80
C TYR A 583 36.80 39.82 -36.07
N ARG A 584 37.99 39.85 -35.48
CA ARG A 584 38.56 38.72 -34.74
C ARG A 584 37.70 38.32 -33.54
N TYR A 585 37.16 39.31 -32.81
CA TYR A 585 36.40 39.07 -31.58
C TYR A 585 34.89 39.21 -31.77
N ALA A 586 34.38 39.16 -33.01
CA ALA A 586 32.92 39.19 -33.27
C ALA A 586 32.13 38.17 -32.45
N TRP A 587 32.73 37.02 -32.19
CA TRP A 587 32.17 35.95 -31.38
C TRP A 587 31.90 36.36 -29.92
N ALA A 588 32.58 37.37 -29.37
CA ALA A 588 32.37 37.81 -27.98
C ALA A 588 30.98 38.41 -27.75
N LYS A 589 30.32 38.94 -28.79
CA LYS A 589 28.93 39.44 -28.71
C LYS A 589 27.95 38.37 -28.22
N ALA A 590 28.21 37.09 -28.45
CA ALA A 590 27.34 35.99 -28.01
C ALA A 590 27.26 35.82 -26.46
N TYR A 591 28.22 36.43 -25.73
CA TYR A 591 28.26 36.40 -24.27
C TYR A 591 27.49 37.55 -23.61
N LEU A 592 27.06 38.53 -24.37
CA LEU A 592 26.13 39.55 -23.88
C LEU A 592 24.76 38.96 -23.81
N LYS A 593 24.10 39.05 -22.65
CA LYS A 593 22.71 38.65 -22.55
C LYS A 593 21.88 39.49 -23.54
N LYS A 594 21.04 38.84 -24.32
CA LYS A 594 20.01 39.54 -25.08
C LYS A 594 19.13 40.29 -24.08
N GLN A 595 19.15 41.65 -24.16
CA GLN A 595 18.20 42.50 -23.46
C GLN A 595 16.78 42.17 -23.92
#